data_6cae1a676d869c8b288cdc744b22f852
#
_entry.id   6cae1a676d869c8b288cdc744b22f852
#
_cell.length_a   1.000
_cell.length_b   1.000
_cell.length_c   1.000
_cell.angle_alpha   90.00
_cell.angle_beta   90.00
_cell.angle_gamma   90.00
#
_symmetry.space_group_name_H-M   'P 1'
#
loop_
_entity.id
_entity.type
_entity.pdbx_description
1 polymer ?
#
loop_
_entity_poly.entity_id
_entity_poly.type
_entity_poly.pdbx_seq_one_letter_code
_entity_poly.pdbx_strand_id
1 'polypeptide(L)'
;MTSGSATKRNEEHRQAVLAHAKESDRRGQRRTRLLRAAAGLAVLAVVAAVVTAMMLTSRPTSTTSTRTAPDFTLTDTTGRQVHLGDFRGRPVVLYFSEGAGCGSCLQQMTGIEKEKAAFDAAGVTVLPIVMNTREQITADMATYGATTPFLLDDGTVSKAYGTLGKGMHAGLPGHSFFLIDAAGVQRWSGEYPSMWLAPSDLLGQIRSHLA
;
A
#
# COMPACT_ATOMS: atom_id res chain seq x y z
N MET A 1 18.11 44.10 -78.04
CA MET A 1 18.94 43.54 -76.94
C MET A 1 18.25 43.83 -75.59
N THR A 2 17.04 43.25 -75.25
CA THR A 2 16.29 43.54 -74.00
C THR A 2 15.72 42.31 -73.33
N SER A 3 15.98 41.08 -73.79
CA SER A 3 15.40 39.86 -73.28
C SER A 3 16.09 39.34 -72.01
N GLY A 4 17.38 39.55 -71.78
CA GLY A 4 18.16 39.02 -70.70
C GLY A 4 17.90 39.67 -69.32
N SER A 5 17.46 40.93 -69.26
CA SER A 5 17.21 41.70 -68.07
C SER A 5 15.90 41.28 -67.40
N ALA A 6 14.88 40.90 -68.17
CA ALA A 6 13.58 40.45 -67.65
C ALA A 6 13.67 39.04 -67.05
N THR A 7 14.43 38.15 -67.69
CA THR A 7 14.67 36.77 -67.23
C THR A 7 15.40 36.75 -65.87
N LYS A 8 16.45 37.58 -65.75
CA LYS A 8 17.22 37.67 -64.49
C LYS A 8 16.39 38.20 -63.34
N ARG A 9 15.56 39.21 -63.54
CA ARG A 9 14.64 39.73 -62.53
C ARG A 9 13.58 38.68 -62.07
N ASN A 10 13.11 37.87 -63.01
CA ASN A 10 12.14 36.83 -62.72
C ASN A 10 12.78 35.68 -61.92
N GLU A 11 14.00 35.33 -62.13
CA GLU A 11 14.81 34.37 -61.37
C GLU A 11 15.10 34.90 -59.97
N GLU A 12 15.51 36.14 -59.80
CA GLU A 12 15.76 36.77 -58.52
C GLU A 12 14.45 36.80 -57.65
N HIS A 13 13.31 37.17 -58.24
CA HIS A 13 12.03 37.17 -57.60
C HIS A 13 11.61 35.75 -57.14
N ARG A 14 11.80 34.76 -58.01
CA ARG A 14 11.52 33.36 -57.71
C ARG A 14 12.39 32.82 -56.58
N GLN A 15 13.70 33.17 -56.55
CA GLN A 15 14.58 32.78 -55.46
C GLN A 15 14.20 33.44 -54.11
N ALA A 16 13.78 34.72 -54.15
CA ALA A 16 13.32 35.42 -52.96
C ALA A 16 12.03 34.76 -52.37
N VAL A 17 11.07 34.42 -53.24
CA VAL A 17 9.84 33.70 -52.81
C VAL A 17 10.17 32.33 -52.21
N LEU A 18 11.08 31.58 -52.83
CA LEU A 18 11.50 30.27 -52.30
C LEU A 18 12.27 30.38 -50.97
N ALA A 19 13.08 31.44 -50.81
CA ALA A 19 13.77 31.69 -49.55
C ALA A 19 12.79 32.02 -48.40
N HIS A 20 11.81 32.87 -48.68
CA HIS A 20 10.73 33.18 -47.70
C HIS A 20 9.90 31.94 -47.34
N ALA A 21 9.53 31.11 -48.32
CA ALA A 21 8.81 29.88 -48.08
C ALA A 21 9.60 28.90 -47.16
N LYS A 22 10.91 28.73 -47.46
CA LYS A 22 11.82 27.90 -46.63
C LYS A 22 11.97 28.43 -45.19
N GLU A 23 11.98 29.74 -45.04
CA GLU A 23 12.12 30.35 -43.71
C GLU A 23 10.82 30.19 -42.87
N SER A 24 9.66 30.37 -43.48
CA SER A 24 8.35 30.12 -42.84
C SER A 24 8.18 28.65 -42.43
N ASP A 25 8.58 27.72 -43.31
CA ASP A 25 8.56 26.29 -43.02
C ASP A 25 9.50 25.92 -41.85
N ARG A 26 10.69 26.50 -41.82
CA ARG A 26 11.63 26.29 -40.70
C ARG A 26 11.10 26.82 -39.39
N ARG A 27 10.44 27.98 -39.38
CA ARG A 27 9.78 28.55 -38.20
C ARG A 27 8.63 27.67 -37.72
N GLY A 28 7.79 27.21 -38.69
CA GLY A 28 6.68 26.27 -38.39
C GLY A 28 7.20 24.95 -37.77
N GLN A 29 8.22 24.34 -38.36
CA GLN A 29 8.81 23.11 -37.87
C GLN A 29 9.45 23.27 -36.48
N ARG A 30 10.15 24.39 -36.24
CA ARG A 30 10.71 24.68 -34.89
C ARG A 30 9.59 24.81 -33.83
N ARG A 31 8.53 25.56 -34.16
CA ARG A 31 7.37 25.72 -33.26
C ARG A 31 6.71 24.38 -32.96
N THR A 32 6.50 23.53 -33.97
CA THR A 32 5.92 22.20 -33.80
C THR A 32 6.81 21.28 -32.95
N ARG A 33 8.13 21.33 -33.15
CA ARG A 33 9.10 20.58 -32.33
C ARG A 33 9.10 21.04 -30.89
N LEU A 34 9.06 22.36 -30.64
CA LEU A 34 8.98 22.92 -29.29
C LEU A 34 7.66 22.54 -28.59
N LEU A 35 6.53 22.60 -29.31
CA LEU A 35 5.24 22.19 -28.78
C LEU A 35 5.19 20.68 -28.42
N ARG A 36 5.79 19.83 -29.30
CA ARG A 36 5.90 18.39 -29.00
C ARG A 36 6.82 18.11 -27.82
N ALA A 37 7.94 18.81 -27.71
CA ALA A 37 8.83 18.71 -26.56
C ALA A 37 8.16 19.18 -25.26
N ALA A 38 7.44 20.31 -25.31
CA ALA A 38 6.68 20.81 -24.16
C ALA A 38 5.57 19.85 -23.72
N ALA A 39 4.83 19.28 -24.69
CA ALA A 39 3.82 18.27 -24.42
C ALA A 39 4.44 17.00 -23.78
N GLY A 40 5.59 16.53 -24.29
CA GLY A 40 6.33 15.40 -23.72
C GLY A 40 6.77 15.66 -22.27
N LEU A 41 7.30 16.86 -21.99
CA LEU A 41 7.68 17.26 -20.63
C LEU A 41 6.47 17.35 -19.69
N ALA A 42 5.33 17.86 -20.18
CA ALA A 42 4.09 17.90 -19.39
C ALA A 42 3.60 16.50 -19.02
N VAL A 43 3.62 15.55 -19.95
CA VAL A 43 3.26 14.14 -19.67
C VAL A 43 4.22 13.53 -18.64
N LEU A 44 5.53 13.74 -18.79
CA LEU A 44 6.51 13.25 -17.80
C LEU A 44 6.28 13.85 -16.42
N ALA A 45 5.96 15.14 -16.33
CA ALA A 45 5.66 15.79 -15.06
C ALA A 45 4.40 15.20 -14.39
N VAL A 46 3.34 14.93 -15.17
CA VAL A 46 2.12 14.28 -14.66
C VAL A 46 2.43 12.87 -14.17
N VAL A 47 3.18 12.07 -14.95
CA VAL A 47 3.57 10.71 -14.52
C VAL A 47 4.40 10.76 -13.24
N ALA A 48 5.38 11.67 -13.16
CA ALA A 48 6.19 11.83 -11.95
C ALA A 48 5.34 12.23 -10.74
N ALA A 49 4.37 13.14 -10.92
CA ALA A 49 3.45 13.55 -9.85
C ALA A 49 2.56 12.40 -9.37
N VAL A 50 2.02 11.60 -10.30
CA VAL A 50 1.20 10.42 -9.98
C VAL A 50 2.03 9.37 -9.23
N VAL A 51 3.24 9.05 -9.71
CA VAL A 51 4.14 8.10 -9.04
C VAL A 51 4.52 8.59 -7.65
N THR A 52 4.83 9.88 -7.51
CA THR A 52 5.16 10.47 -6.20
C THR A 52 3.96 10.40 -5.24
N ALA A 53 2.75 10.73 -5.71
CA ALA A 53 1.53 10.61 -4.92
C ALA A 53 1.28 9.17 -4.49
N MET A 54 1.41 8.20 -5.39
CA MET A 54 1.30 6.78 -5.06
C MET A 54 2.33 6.34 -4.01
N MET A 55 3.59 6.77 -4.14
CA MET A 55 4.63 6.45 -3.16
C MET A 55 4.35 7.06 -1.78
N LEU A 56 3.78 8.26 -1.73
CA LEU A 56 3.44 8.93 -0.46
C LEU A 56 2.26 8.25 0.24
N THR A 57 1.24 7.81 -0.51
CA THR A 57 0.06 7.11 0.03
C THR A 57 0.35 5.67 0.46
N SER A 58 1.42 5.06 -0.07
CA SER A 58 1.84 3.69 0.27
C SER A 58 2.79 3.61 1.46
N ARG A 59 3.08 4.74 2.14
CA ARG A 59 3.98 4.72 3.31
C ARG A 59 3.29 4.09 4.51
N PRO A 60 4.00 3.22 5.25
CA PRO A 60 3.51 2.74 6.52
C PRO A 60 3.27 3.90 7.49
N THR A 61 2.21 3.80 8.27
CA THR A 61 1.98 4.70 9.40
C THR A 61 2.17 3.94 10.71
N SER A 62 2.77 4.60 11.68
CA SER A 62 3.06 4.02 13.00
C SER A 62 2.68 5.01 14.08
N THR A 63 1.98 4.54 15.11
CA THR A 63 1.50 5.41 16.20
C THR A 63 1.72 4.72 17.54
N THR A 64 2.38 5.42 18.46
CA THR A 64 2.44 5.04 19.87
C THR A 64 1.13 5.40 20.56
N SER A 65 0.64 4.53 21.43
CA SER A 65 -0.64 4.71 22.15
C SER A 65 -0.50 4.27 23.60
N THR A 66 -1.33 4.84 24.47
CA THR A 66 -1.42 4.48 25.89
C THR A 66 -2.87 4.26 26.32
N ARG A 67 -3.76 3.95 25.36
CA ARG A 67 -5.17 3.70 25.65
C ARG A 67 -5.42 2.25 26.07
N THR A 68 -6.42 2.02 26.88
CA THR A 68 -6.94 0.65 27.10
C THR A 68 -7.39 0.09 25.76
N ALA A 69 -6.94 -1.13 25.45
CA ALA A 69 -7.34 -1.83 24.23
C ALA A 69 -8.85 -2.13 24.27
N PRO A 70 -9.60 -1.88 23.18
CA PRO A 70 -10.99 -2.33 23.07
C PRO A 70 -11.07 -3.85 23.27
N ASP A 71 -11.87 -4.28 24.24
CA ASP A 71 -12.03 -5.69 24.56
C ASP A 71 -12.96 -6.39 23.56
N PHE A 72 -12.78 -7.69 23.38
CA PHE A 72 -13.60 -8.49 22.50
C PHE A 72 -13.62 -9.97 22.88
N THR A 73 -14.65 -10.67 22.40
CA THR A 73 -14.70 -12.13 22.32
C THR A 73 -15.06 -12.52 20.90
N LEU A 74 -14.18 -13.25 20.21
CA LEU A 74 -14.38 -13.74 18.85
C LEU A 74 -14.27 -15.26 18.82
N THR A 75 -14.95 -15.88 17.85
CA THR A 75 -14.78 -17.32 17.57
C THR A 75 -13.68 -17.49 16.53
N ASP A 76 -12.75 -18.41 16.75
CA ASP A 76 -11.72 -18.72 15.77
C ASP A 76 -12.19 -19.76 14.72
N THR A 77 -11.36 -20.00 13.71
CA THR A 77 -11.64 -20.97 12.63
C THR A 77 -11.80 -22.41 13.13
N THR A 78 -11.35 -22.73 14.34
CA THR A 78 -11.56 -24.07 14.96
C THR A 78 -12.87 -24.16 15.74
N GLY A 79 -13.57 -23.04 15.95
CA GLY A 79 -14.81 -22.95 16.74
C GLY A 79 -14.58 -22.59 18.21
N ARG A 80 -13.35 -22.31 18.62
CA ARG A 80 -13.03 -21.91 20.00
C ARG A 80 -13.30 -20.42 20.16
N GLN A 81 -13.87 -20.05 21.29
CA GLN A 81 -13.98 -18.65 21.71
C GLN A 81 -12.63 -18.16 22.25
N VAL A 82 -12.24 -16.98 21.84
CA VAL A 82 -11.01 -16.29 22.24
C VAL A 82 -11.39 -14.92 22.77
N HIS A 83 -11.11 -14.67 24.04
CA HIS A 83 -11.36 -13.40 24.70
C HIS A 83 -10.03 -12.65 24.88
N LEU A 84 -9.98 -11.36 24.51
CA LEU A 84 -8.74 -10.58 24.63
C LEU A 84 -8.24 -10.53 26.10
N GLY A 85 -9.17 -10.49 27.06
CA GLY A 85 -8.84 -10.52 28.48
C GLY A 85 -8.06 -11.75 28.95
N ASP A 86 -8.12 -12.88 28.24
CA ASP A 86 -7.38 -14.11 28.55
C ASP A 86 -5.87 -13.97 28.34
N PHE A 87 -5.45 -12.90 27.68
CA PHE A 87 -4.04 -12.58 27.44
C PHE A 87 -3.44 -11.62 28.48
N ARG A 88 -4.20 -11.26 29.53
CA ARG A 88 -3.62 -10.49 30.64
C ARG A 88 -2.43 -11.23 31.25
N GLY A 89 -1.38 -10.48 31.59
CA GLY A 89 -0.11 -11.03 32.06
C GLY A 89 0.93 -11.34 30.98
N ARG A 90 0.54 -11.25 29.69
CA ARG A 90 1.46 -11.41 28.55
C ARG A 90 1.06 -10.48 27.40
N PRO A 91 2.02 -9.95 26.62
CA PRO A 91 1.70 -9.10 25.49
C PRO A 91 1.09 -9.91 24.33
N VAL A 92 0.24 -9.24 23.54
CA VAL A 92 -0.40 -9.79 22.36
C VAL A 92 -0.32 -8.81 21.22
N VAL A 93 -0.17 -9.32 19.99
CA VAL A 93 -0.29 -8.55 18.77
C VAL A 93 -1.57 -8.97 18.06
N LEU A 94 -2.46 -8.02 17.79
CA LEU A 94 -3.59 -8.22 16.90
C LEU A 94 -3.14 -7.89 15.48
N TYR A 95 -3.41 -8.78 14.55
CA TYR A 95 -3.13 -8.60 13.13
C TYR A 95 -4.46 -8.58 12.35
N PHE A 96 -4.87 -7.39 11.90
CA PHE A 96 -6.04 -7.20 11.05
C PHE A 96 -5.64 -7.24 9.58
N SER A 97 -6.45 -7.89 8.77
CA SER A 97 -6.25 -7.93 7.32
C SER A 97 -7.54 -8.26 6.57
N GLU A 98 -7.55 -8.05 5.25
CA GLU A 98 -8.69 -8.41 4.41
C GLU A 98 -8.94 -9.93 4.38
N GLY A 99 -7.94 -10.75 4.68
CA GLY A 99 -8.03 -12.20 4.81
C GLY A 99 -8.17 -12.92 3.47
N ALA A 100 -9.25 -13.68 3.29
CA ALA A 100 -9.50 -14.46 2.08
C ALA A 100 -9.57 -13.57 0.83
N GLY A 101 -8.92 -14.03 -0.25
CA GLY A 101 -8.71 -13.25 -1.47
C GLY A 101 -7.45 -12.38 -1.47
N CYS A 102 -6.80 -12.19 -0.31
CA CYS A 102 -5.57 -11.42 -0.17
C CYS A 102 -4.38 -12.35 0.09
N GLY A 103 -3.71 -12.82 -0.96
CA GLY A 103 -2.56 -13.73 -0.82
C GLY A 103 -1.44 -13.17 0.05
N SER A 104 -1.15 -11.86 -0.04
CA SER A 104 -0.15 -11.20 0.82
C SER A 104 -0.54 -11.25 2.31
N CYS A 105 -1.84 -11.19 2.62
CA CYS A 105 -2.32 -11.28 4.00
C CYS A 105 -2.04 -12.66 4.61
N LEU A 106 -2.26 -13.72 3.84
CA LEU A 106 -1.96 -15.09 4.27
C LEU A 106 -0.44 -15.32 4.34
N GLN A 107 0.32 -14.81 3.37
CA GLN A 107 1.79 -14.87 3.39
C GLN A 107 2.38 -14.14 4.59
N GLN A 108 1.79 -13.02 5.01
CA GLN A 108 2.20 -12.33 6.25
C GLN A 108 2.09 -13.27 7.45
N MET A 109 0.97 -13.98 7.58
CA MET A 109 0.78 -14.90 8.70
C MET A 109 1.74 -16.09 8.63
N THR A 110 1.91 -16.72 7.46
CA THR A 110 2.90 -17.81 7.29
C THR A 110 4.33 -17.33 7.52
N GLY A 111 4.65 -16.07 7.21
CA GLY A 111 5.94 -15.46 7.54
C GLY A 111 6.16 -15.38 9.06
N ILE A 112 5.14 -14.94 9.81
CA ILE A 112 5.15 -14.89 11.28
C ILE A 112 5.29 -16.31 11.87
N GLU A 113 4.58 -17.30 11.31
CA GLU A 113 4.65 -18.70 11.74
C GLU A 113 6.04 -19.31 11.56
N LYS A 114 6.75 -18.97 10.48
CA LYS A 114 8.15 -19.41 10.26
C LYS A 114 9.10 -18.87 11.33
N GLU A 115 8.80 -17.69 11.88
CA GLU A 115 9.58 -17.05 12.94
C GLU A 115 8.99 -17.31 14.34
N LYS A 116 8.08 -18.29 14.48
CA LYS A 116 7.36 -18.57 15.73
C LYS A 116 8.27 -18.65 16.95
N ALA A 117 9.43 -19.30 16.82
CA ALA A 117 10.37 -19.42 17.92
C ALA A 117 10.86 -18.06 18.46
N ALA A 118 11.00 -17.05 17.58
CA ALA A 118 11.41 -15.70 17.98
C ALA A 118 10.26 -14.93 18.68
N PHE A 119 9.01 -15.13 18.25
CA PHE A 119 7.83 -14.59 18.92
C PHE A 119 7.59 -15.25 20.27
N ASP A 120 7.74 -16.58 20.38
CA ASP A 120 7.65 -17.32 21.62
C ASP A 120 8.73 -16.86 22.62
N ALA A 121 9.98 -16.66 22.16
CA ALA A 121 11.05 -16.13 22.98
C ALA A 121 10.81 -14.69 23.46
N ALA A 122 10.07 -13.91 22.69
CA ALA A 122 9.60 -12.58 23.10
C ALA A 122 8.36 -12.62 24.01
N GLY A 123 7.79 -13.80 24.26
CA GLY A 123 6.60 -13.99 25.06
C GLY A 123 5.31 -13.42 24.43
N VAL A 124 5.27 -13.27 23.10
CA VAL A 124 4.19 -12.58 22.37
C VAL A 124 3.36 -13.57 21.56
N THR A 125 2.04 -13.48 21.69
CA THR A 125 1.10 -14.20 20.83
C THR A 125 0.59 -13.26 19.72
N VAL A 126 0.52 -13.75 18.47
CA VAL A 126 -0.09 -13.02 17.34
C VAL A 126 -1.47 -13.61 17.08
N LEU A 127 -2.50 -12.75 17.04
CA LEU A 127 -3.89 -13.11 16.79
C LEU A 127 -4.34 -12.50 15.46
N PRO A 128 -4.46 -13.29 14.39
CA PRO A 128 -4.98 -12.80 13.11
C PRO A 128 -6.51 -12.66 13.18
N ILE A 129 -7.04 -11.52 12.72
CA ILE A 129 -8.45 -11.14 12.74
C ILE A 129 -8.90 -10.78 11.33
N VAL A 130 -10.00 -11.39 10.87
CA VAL A 130 -10.56 -11.19 9.53
C VAL A 130 -12.07 -11.11 9.57
N MET A 131 -12.69 -10.50 8.55
CA MET A 131 -14.14 -10.41 8.40
C MET A 131 -14.72 -11.46 7.44
N ASN A 132 -13.95 -12.46 7.07
CA ASN A 132 -14.39 -13.54 6.17
C ASN A 132 -15.24 -14.58 6.93
N THR A 133 -16.01 -15.37 6.18
CA THR A 133 -16.60 -16.58 6.76
C THR A 133 -15.52 -17.61 7.05
N ARG A 134 -15.84 -18.57 7.93
CA ARG A 134 -14.91 -19.67 8.24
C ARG A 134 -14.47 -20.41 6.96
N GLU A 135 -15.42 -20.72 6.10
CA GLU A 135 -15.19 -21.48 4.87
C GLU A 135 -14.23 -20.75 3.94
N GLN A 136 -14.43 -19.42 3.76
CA GLN A 136 -13.57 -18.60 2.92
C GLN A 136 -12.13 -18.59 3.42
N ILE A 137 -11.94 -18.24 4.71
CA ILE A 137 -10.57 -18.09 5.23
C ILE A 137 -9.85 -19.44 5.36
N THR A 138 -10.54 -20.54 5.71
CA THR A 138 -9.90 -21.86 5.81
C THR A 138 -9.46 -22.41 4.45
N ALA A 139 -10.18 -22.13 3.37
CA ALA A 139 -9.78 -22.49 2.02
C ALA A 139 -8.45 -21.80 1.64
N ASP A 140 -8.32 -20.51 1.94
CA ASP A 140 -7.08 -19.77 1.68
C ASP A 140 -5.96 -20.17 2.64
N MET A 141 -6.25 -20.40 3.92
CA MET A 141 -5.27 -20.96 4.87
C MET A 141 -4.64 -22.24 4.32
N ALA A 142 -5.45 -23.17 3.79
CA ALA A 142 -4.96 -24.41 3.18
C ALA A 142 -4.10 -24.14 1.94
N THR A 143 -4.49 -23.15 1.10
CA THR A 143 -3.77 -22.79 -0.11
C THR A 143 -2.39 -22.20 0.17
N TYR A 144 -2.29 -21.34 1.19
CA TYR A 144 -1.06 -20.64 1.55
C TYR A 144 -0.26 -21.33 2.66
N GLY A 145 -0.77 -22.41 3.24
CA GLY A 145 -0.11 -23.16 4.32
C GLY A 145 -0.13 -22.46 5.67
N ALA A 146 -1.07 -21.54 5.92
CA ALA A 146 -1.24 -20.91 7.23
C ALA A 146 -1.92 -21.89 8.21
N THR A 147 -1.37 -21.99 9.41
CA THR A 147 -1.81 -22.96 10.43
C THR A 147 -2.41 -22.31 11.68
N THR A 148 -2.09 -21.05 11.93
CA THR A 148 -2.63 -20.28 13.06
C THR A 148 -4.12 -20.02 12.85
N PRO A 149 -5.00 -20.38 13.79
CA PRO A 149 -6.43 -20.09 13.69
C PRO A 149 -6.70 -18.59 13.58
N PHE A 150 -7.51 -18.20 12.60
CA PHE A 150 -7.96 -16.82 12.42
C PHE A 150 -9.22 -16.55 13.26
N LEU A 151 -9.30 -15.39 13.87
CA LEU A 151 -10.47 -14.89 14.58
C LEU A 151 -11.45 -14.28 13.57
N LEU A 152 -12.72 -14.66 13.69
CA LEU A 152 -13.79 -14.28 12.78
C LEU A 152 -14.56 -13.09 13.37
N ASP A 153 -14.40 -11.91 12.78
CA ASP A 153 -15.05 -10.66 13.18
C ASP A 153 -16.22 -10.34 12.23
N ASP A 154 -17.31 -9.84 12.76
CA ASP A 154 -18.44 -9.31 11.98
C ASP A 154 -18.25 -7.83 11.57
N GLY A 155 -17.09 -7.25 11.85
CA GLY A 155 -16.75 -5.85 11.64
C GLY A 155 -16.82 -5.00 12.90
N THR A 156 -17.35 -5.51 13.99
CA THR A 156 -17.47 -4.79 15.27
C THR A 156 -16.09 -4.48 15.84
N VAL A 157 -15.21 -5.48 15.91
CA VAL A 157 -13.84 -5.32 16.44
C VAL A 157 -13.00 -4.50 15.47
N SER A 158 -13.07 -4.77 14.17
CA SER A 158 -12.38 -3.98 13.14
C SER A 158 -12.74 -2.50 13.21
N LYS A 159 -14.02 -2.17 13.45
CA LYS A 159 -14.47 -0.80 13.66
C LYS A 159 -13.92 -0.18 14.94
N ALA A 160 -13.92 -0.92 16.05
CA ALA A 160 -13.42 -0.45 17.35
C ALA A 160 -11.92 -0.13 17.31
N TYR A 161 -11.17 -0.87 16.52
CA TYR A 161 -9.73 -0.63 16.28
C TYR A 161 -9.46 0.36 15.13
N GLY A 162 -10.50 0.80 14.39
CA GLY A 162 -10.38 1.78 13.32
C GLY A 162 -9.64 1.26 12.09
N THR A 163 -9.78 -0.02 11.78
CA THR A 163 -9.07 -0.68 10.67
C THR A 163 -9.88 -0.72 9.37
N LEU A 164 -11.20 -0.45 9.42
CA LEU A 164 -12.07 -0.52 8.25
C LEU A 164 -11.72 0.55 7.21
N GLY A 165 -11.78 0.18 5.93
CA GLY A 165 -11.56 1.08 4.81
C GLY A 165 -10.11 1.51 4.63
N LYS A 166 -9.16 0.82 5.25
CA LYS A 166 -7.72 1.12 5.19
C LYS A 166 -6.93 0.17 4.31
N GLY A 167 -7.60 -0.76 3.64
CA GLY A 167 -7.07 -1.68 2.65
C GLY A 167 -7.57 -1.32 1.24
N MET A 168 -7.54 -2.30 0.33
CA MET A 168 -8.07 -2.14 -1.03
C MET A 168 -9.59 -2.11 -1.07
N HIS A 169 -10.27 -2.68 -0.06
CA HIS A 169 -11.72 -2.77 0.02
C HIS A 169 -12.26 -1.94 1.20
N ALA A 170 -13.11 -0.97 0.91
CA ALA A 170 -13.64 -0.03 1.90
C ALA A 170 -14.41 -0.69 3.07
N GLY A 171 -14.98 -1.87 2.86
CA GLY A 171 -15.75 -2.63 3.87
C GLY A 171 -14.92 -3.63 4.67
N LEU A 172 -13.62 -3.78 4.39
CA LEU A 172 -12.74 -4.74 5.06
C LEU A 172 -11.63 -4.04 5.86
N PRO A 173 -11.04 -4.74 6.86
CA PRO A 173 -9.93 -4.18 7.63
C PRO A 173 -8.66 -4.13 6.77
N GLY A 174 -7.93 -3.02 6.85
CA GLY A 174 -6.62 -2.89 6.23
C GLY A 174 -5.54 -3.68 6.98
N HIS A 175 -4.39 -3.86 6.33
CA HIS A 175 -3.24 -4.59 6.87
C HIS A 175 -2.61 -3.81 8.05
N SER A 176 -3.02 -4.15 9.27
CA SER A 176 -2.71 -3.37 10.47
C SER A 176 -2.34 -4.26 11.65
N PHE A 177 -1.41 -3.79 12.46
CA PHE A 177 -0.96 -4.44 13.69
C PHE A 177 -1.22 -3.56 14.91
N PHE A 178 -1.60 -4.18 16.02
CA PHE A 178 -1.80 -3.51 17.30
C PHE A 178 -1.09 -4.30 18.38
N LEU A 179 -0.12 -3.67 19.05
CA LEU A 179 0.57 -4.25 20.21
C LEU A 179 -0.18 -3.88 21.50
N ILE A 180 -0.56 -4.88 22.26
CA ILE A 180 -1.22 -4.74 23.55
C ILE A 180 -0.31 -5.36 24.60
N ASP A 181 0.00 -4.62 25.66
CA ASP A 181 0.87 -5.10 26.73
C ASP A 181 0.15 -6.05 27.71
N ALA A 182 0.90 -6.58 28.65
CA ALA A 182 0.39 -7.49 29.70
C ALA A 182 -0.72 -6.86 30.57
N ALA A 183 -0.77 -5.53 30.70
CA ALA A 183 -1.80 -4.80 31.39
C ALA A 183 -3.04 -4.55 30.52
N GLY A 184 -3.03 -4.95 29.22
CA GLY A 184 -4.10 -4.73 28.27
C GLY A 184 -4.18 -3.31 27.74
N VAL A 185 -3.05 -2.60 27.76
CA VAL A 185 -2.92 -1.27 27.18
C VAL A 185 -2.33 -1.39 25.79
N GLN A 186 -2.98 -0.76 24.82
CA GLN A 186 -2.42 -0.64 23.47
C GLN A 186 -1.21 0.28 23.55
N ARG A 187 -0.05 -0.23 23.17
CA ARG A 187 1.24 0.50 23.19
C ARG A 187 1.63 1.03 21.83
N TRP A 188 1.28 0.31 20.79
CA TRP A 188 1.65 0.65 19.41
C TRP A 188 0.59 0.17 18.43
N SER A 189 0.50 0.85 17.30
CA SER A 189 -0.19 0.36 16.12
C SER A 189 0.56 0.78 14.86
N GLY A 190 0.53 -0.10 13.86
CA GLY A 190 1.12 0.14 12.53
C GLY A 190 0.16 -0.28 11.44
N GLU A 191 0.06 0.55 10.40
CA GLU A 191 -0.73 0.29 9.19
C GLU A 191 0.22 0.19 8.01
N TYR A 192 0.08 -0.86 7.21
CA TYR A 192 1.00 -1.20 6.13
C TYR A 192 0.24 -1.37 4.80
N PRO A 193 0.05 -0.28 4.04
CA PRO A 193 -0.64 -0.33 2.74
C PRO A 193 0.08 -1.22 1.71
N SER A 194 1.37 -1.50 1.90
CA SER A 194 2.14 -2.46 1.11
C SER A 194 1.71 -3.92 1.32
N MET A 195 0.83 -4.18 2.30
CA MET A 195 0.36 -5.50 2.72
C MET A 195 1.48 -6.46 3.18
N TRP A 196 2.58 -5.88 3.68
CA TRP A 196 3.71 -6.65 4.21
C TRP A 196 4.49 -5.86 5.26
N LEU A 197 4.78 -6.52 6.37
CA LEU A 197 5.76 -6.12 7.38
C LEU A 197 6.65 -7.32 7.67
N ALA A 198 7.96 -7.21 7.47
CA ALA A 198 8.86 -8.32 7.78
C ALA A 198 8.69 -8.77 9.25
N PRO A 199 8.59 -10.08 9.55
CA PRO A 199 8.42 -10.55 10.93
C PRO A 199 9.51 -10.07 11.89
N SER A 200 10.75 -9.92 11.41
CA SER A 200 11.85 -9.31 12.17
C SER A 200 11.60 -7.86 12.55
N ASP A 201 10.98 -7.08 11.63
CA ASP A 201 10.65 -5.68 11.87
C ASP A 201 9.47 -5.56 12.85
N LEU A 202 8.47 -6.45 12.74
CA LEU A 202 7.39 -6.56 13.73
C LEU A 202 7.95 -6.86 15.12
N LEU A 203 8.89 -7.81 15.26
CA LEU A 203 9.60 -8.08 16.51
C LEU A 203 10.38 -6.86 17.01
N GLY A 204 10.98 -6.08 16.11
CA GLY A 204 11.62 -4.81 16.43
C GLY A 204 10.64 -3.81 17.05
N GLN A 205 9.44 -3.63 16.45
CA GLN A 205 8.38 -2.78 16.99
C GLN A 205 7.92 -3.27 18.38
N ILE A 206 7.73 -4.58 18.55
CA ILE A 206 7.32 -5.17 19.82
C ILE A 206 8.32 -4.83 20.92
N ARG A 207 9.62 -5.08 20.68
CA ARG A 207 10.67 -4.81 21.66
C ARG A 207 10.77 -3.34 22.03
N SER A 208 10.68 -2.43 21.05
CA SER A 208 10.82 -0.99 21.28
C SER A 208 9.66 -0.38 22.05
N HIS A 209 8.48 -1.03 22.08
CA HIS A 209 7.29 -0.50 22.74
C HIS A 209 6.87 -1.26 24.02
N LEU A 210 7.59 -2.34 24.35
CA LEU A 210 7.42 -3.08 25.61
C LEU A 210 8.58 -2.83 26.60
N ALA A 211 9.66 -2.18 26.15
CA ALA A 211 10.83 -1.84 26.97
C ALA A 211 10.51 -0.78 28.03
#